data_4f9bb105533e0fcb7d08041592bd6c36
#
_entry.id   4f9bb105533e0fcb7d08041592bd6c36
#
_cell.length_a   1.000
_cell.length_b   1.000
_cell.length_c   1.000
_cell.angle_alpha   90.00
_cell.angle_beta   90.00
_cell.angle_gamma   90.00
#
_symmetry.space_group_name_H-M   'P 1'
#
loop_
_entity.id
_entity.type
_entity.pdbx_description
1 polymer ?
#
loop_
_entity_poly.entity_id
_entity_poly.type
_entity_poly.pdbx_seq_one_letter_code
_entity_poly.pdbx_strand_id
1 'polypeptide(L)'
;MLGTYQYNQIMRKSVVGFGTLFNDIEIRKYHDDGSVYQRMKVPLAYGPRQKFLARLTEQPQLTRPNAITLPRLAFEMTGMLYDPTRKQSPVQYCLTEENNEGLKKTYVPVPYNLEFELNVLSKTQDDCLQIVEQIVPYFQPSFNLSMKLVDEANIRRDIPIIPVSYTHLTLPTILLV
;
A
#
# COMPACT_ATOMS: atom_id res chain seq x y z
N MET A 1 11.54 22.14 -22.93
CA MET A 1 10.97 20.81 -23.15
C MET A 1 10.09 20.31 -22.01
N LEU A 2 9.90 21.06 -20.95
CA LEU A 2 8.97 20.72 -19.87
C LEU A 2 7.63 21.48 -19.99
N GLY A 3 7.27 21.93 -21.18
CA GLY A 3 6.12 22.80 -21.41
C GLY A 3 4.81 22.09 -21.80
N THR A 4 4.80 20.79 -22.02
CA THR A 4 3.58 20.02 -22.30
C THR A 4 3.10 19.35 -21.02
N TYR A 5 1.84 19.63 -20.66
CA TYR A 5 1.20 18.97 -19.52
C TYR A 5 0.98 17.48 -19.84
N GLN A 6 1.69 16.60 -19.10
CA GLN A 6 1.54 15.15 -19.20
C GLN A 6 1.34 14.58 -17.78
N TYR A 7 0.12 14.26 -17.43
CA TYR A 7 -0.20 13.72 -16.12
C TYR A 7 -1.10 12.48 -16.21
N ASN A 8 -0.48 11.30 -16.21
CA ASN A 8 -1.16 10.01 -16.31
C ASN A 8 -1.56 9.41 -14.95
N GLN A 9 -1.43 10.16 -13.88
CA GLN A 9 -1.75 9.75 -12.50
C GLN A 9 -1.07 8.45 -12.04
N ILE A 10 0.06 8.06 -12.63
CA ILE A 10 0.73 6.77 -12.38
C ILE A 10 1.05 6.61 -10.89
N MET A 11 1.61 7.64 -10.26
CA MET A 11 1.96 7.61 -8.83
C MET A 11 0.71 7.43 -7.96
N ARG A 12 -0.34 8.19 -8.25
CA ARG A 12 -1.60 8.06 -7.53
C ARG A 12 -2.22 6.68 -7.68
N LYS A 13 -2.22 6.14 -8.90
CA LYS A 13 -2.71 4.78 -9.17
C LYS A 13 -1.90 3.72 -8.42
N SER A 14 -0.56 3.89 -8.34
CA SER A 14 0.31 2.99 -7.60
C SER A 14 0.01 2.99 -6.10
N VAL A 15 -0.17 4.17 -5.51
CA VAL A 15 -0.55 4.31 -4.09
C VAL A 15 -1.92 3.66 -3.82
N VAL A 16 -2.91 3.93 -4.67
CA VAL A 16 -4.25 3.33 -4.55
C VAL A 16 -4.18 1.82 -4.74
N GLY A 17 -3.44 1.35 -5.76
CA GLY A 17 -3.26 -0.07 -6.03
C GLY A 17 -2.64 -0.81 -4.86
N PHE A 18 -1.59 -0.24 -4.25
CA PHE A 18 -0.98 -0.80 -3.05
C PHE A 18 -1.98 -0.86 -1.88
N GLY A 19 -2.73 0.22 -1.66
CA GLY A 19 -3.74 0.26 -0.59
C GLY A 19 -4.87 -0.75 -0.77
N THR A 20 -5.30 -1.02 -2.00
CA THR A 20 -6.39 -1.97 -2.25
C THR A 20 -6.03 -3.41 -1.86
N LEU A 21 -4.75 -3.78 -1.88
CA LEU A 21 -4.30 -5.12 -1.48
C LEU A 21 -4.60 -5.43 -0.01
N PHE A 22 -4.58 -4.42 0.84
CA PHE A 22 -4.69 -4.59 2.30
C PHE A 22 -6.03 -4.08 2.86
N ASN A 23 -6.99 -3.76 1.98
CA ASN A 23 -8.24 -3.14 2.42
C ASN A 23 -9.25 -4.11 3.05
N ASP A 24 -9.12 -5.41 2.82
CA ASP A 24 -10.10 -6.41 3.25
C ASP A 24 -9.60 -7.34 4.36
N ILE A 25 -8.61 -6.89 5.13
CA ILE A 25 -8.09 -7.64 6.27
C ILE A 25 -9.06 -7.57 7.43
N GLU A 26 -9.40 -8.72 7.99
CA GLU A 26 -10.29 -8.87 9.14
C GLU A 26 -9.59 -9.60 10.28
N ILE A 27 -9.89 -9.20 11.51
CA ILE A 27 -9.55 -9.96 12.71
C ILE A 27 -10.78 -10.62 13.32
N ARG A 28 -10.58 -11.79 13.92
CA ARG A 28 -11.62 -12.56 14.59
C ARG A 28 -11.21 -12.82 16.03
N LYS A 29 -12.14 -12.58 16.93
CA LYS A 29 -11.97 -12.93 18.34
C LYS A 29 -12.81 -14.14 18.65
N TYR A 30 -12.21 -15.07 19.41
CA TYR A 30 -12.80 -16.36 19.72
C TYR A 30 -13.14 -16.43 21.20
N HIS A 31 -14.24 -17.11 21.55
CA HIS A 31 -14.51 -17.59 22.91
C HIS A 31 -13.61 -18.78 23.22
N ASP A 32 -13.54 -19.15 24.50
CA ASP A 32 -12.82 -20.34 24.95
C ASP A 32 -13.34 -21.63 24.31
N ASP A 33 -14.60 -21.63 23.84
CA ASP A 33 -15.25 -22.71 23.12
C ASP A 33 -14.84 -22.78 21.62
N GLY A 34 -13.98 -21.88 21.14
CA GLY A 34 -13.58 -21.79 19.74
C GLY A 34 -14.61 -21.11 18.81
N SER A 35 -15.74 -20.65 19.33
CA SER A 35 -16.74 -19.90 18.57
C SER A 35 -16.30 -18.43 18.39
N VAL A 36 -16.57 -17.86 17.19
CA VAL A 36 -16.24 -16.45 16.90
C VAL A 36 -17.30 -15.55 17.52
N TYR A 37 -16.90 -14.71 18.49
CA TYR A 37 -17.82 -13.74 19.08
C TYR A 37 -17.74 -12.35 18.46
N GLN A 38 -16.61 -12.00 17.83
CA GLN A 38 -16.46 -10.70 17.19
C GLN A 38 -15.65 -10.81 15.90
N ARG A 39 -16.16 -10.16 14.85
CA ARG A 39 -15.42 -9.93 13.60
C ARG A 39 -15.24 -8.44 13.43
N MET A 40 -14.04 -8.02 13.10
CA MET A 40 -13.73 -6.61 12.93
C MET A 40 -12.85 -6.41 11.70
N LYS A 41 -13.30 -5.60 10.77
CA LYS A 41 -12.49 -5.17 9.62
C LYS A 41 -11.44 -4.17 10.11
N VAL A 42 -10.18 -4.38 9.67
CA VAL A 42 -9.07 -3.51 10.02
C VAL A 42 -9.05 -2.32 9.06
N PRO A 43 -9.27 -1.08 9.54
CA PRO A 43 -9.25 0.09 8.69
C PRO A 43 -7.84 0.39 8.20
N LEU A 44 -7.73 0.71 6.91
CA LEU A 44 -6.49 1.13 6.27
C LEU A 44 -6.47 2.64 6.09
N ALA A 45 -5.33 3.28 6.33
CA ALA A 45 -5.16 4.72 6.11
C ALA A 45 -3.81 5.03 5.48
N TYR A 46 -3.79 5.99 4.56
CA TYR A 46 -2.55 6.53 4.00
C TYR A 46 -1.98 7.61 4.93
N GLY A 47 -0.74 7.44 5.33
CA GLY A 47 0.01 8.41 6.12
C GLY A 47 1.12 7.80 6.97
N PRO A 48 2.06 8.63 7.40
CA PRO A 48 3.20 8.21 8.20
C PRO A 48 2.76 7.65 9.56
N ARG A 49 3.48 6.62 10.02
CA ARG A 49 3.29 6.00 11.33
C ARG A 49 3.27 7.04 12.46
N GLN A 50 4.16 8.01 12.39
CA GLN A 50 4.31 9.05 13.41
C GLN A 50 3.03 9.86 13.62
N LYS A 51 2.28 10.14 12.56
CA LYS A 51 1.01 10.87 12.62
C LYS A 51 -0.03 10.13 13.47
N PHE A 52 -0.07 8.81 13.37
CA PHE A 52 -1.02 7.99 14.13
C PHE A 52 -0.56 7.83 15.57
N LEU A 53 0.75 7.68 15.82
CA LEU A 53 1.32 7.65 17.17
C LEU A 53 1.11 8.97 17.91
N ALA A 54 1.36 10.11 17.26
CA ALA A 54 1.12 11.43 17.86
C ALA A 54 -0.35 11.59 18.31
N ARG A 55 -1.30 11.14 17.49
CA ARG A 55 -2.72 11.17 17.88
C ARG A 55 -3.07 10.27 19.06
N LEU A 56 -2.38 9.14 19.23
CA LEU A 56 -2.56 8.27 20.38
C LEU A 56 -1.99 8.89 21.67
N THR A 57 -0.86 9.60 21.56
CA THR A 57 -0.21 10.25 22.71
C THR A 57 -0.90 11.55 23.12
N GLU A 58 -1.38 12.35 22.17
CA GLU A 58 -2.04 13.62 22.43
C GLU A 58 -3.47 13.47 22.99
N GLN A 59 -4.12 12.35 22.74
CA GLN A 59 -5.48 12.10 23.17
C GLN A 59 -5.63 10.74 23.88
N PRO A 60 -5.05 10.59 25.09
CA PRO A 60 -5.17 9.32 25.85
C PRO A 60 -6.59 9.02 26.33
N GLN A 61 -7.47 10.02 26.37
CA GLN A 61 -8.87 9.84 26.74
C GLN A 61 -9.72 9.45 25.51
N LEU A 62 -10.05 8.18 25.43
CA LEU A 62 -10.91 7.55 24.41
C LEU A 62 -12.37 8.07 24.35
N THR A 63 -12.71 9.08 25.15
CA THR A 63 -14.06 9.64 25.26
C THR A 63 -14.45 10.61 24.13
N ARG A 64 -13.51 10.96 23.24
CA ARG A 64 -13.83 11.85 22.11
C ARG A 64 -14.18 11.06 20.86
N PRO A 65 -15.17 11.50 20.07
CA PRO A 65 -15.63 10.81 18.86
C PRO A 65 -14.59 10.67 17.74
N ASN A 66 -13.44 11.34 17.86
CA ASN A 66 -12.31 11.27 16.91
C ASN A 66 -11.16 10.38 17.38
N ALA A 67 -11.38 9.53 18.38
CA ALA A 67 -10.37 8.57 18.81
C ALA A 67 -10.02 7.60 17.68
N ILE A 68 -8.73 7.30 17.54
CA ILE A 68 -8.27 6.32 16.56
C ILE A 68 -8.72 4.93 17.01
N THR A 69 -9.46 4.23 16.16
CA THR A 69 -9.80 2.83 16.39
C THR A 69 -8.58 1.95 16.11
N LEU A 70 -8.26 1.06 17.06
CA LEU A 70 -7.26 0.00 16.91
C LEU A 70 -8.00 -1.36 16.85
N PRO A 71 -7.49 -2.32 16.08
CA PRO A 71 -6.31 -2.31 15.23
C PRO A 71 -6.51 -1.50 13.94
N ARG A 72 -5.40 -1.03 13.36
CA ARG A 72 -5.38 -0.22 12.15
C ARG A 72 -4.13 -0.50 11.33
N LEU A 73 -4.27 -0.42 10.01
CA LEU A 73 -3.16 -0.39 9.08
C LEU A 73 -2.87 1.04 8.64
N ALA A 74 -1.60 1.39 8.59
CA ALA A 74 -1.13 2.65 8.04
C ALA A 74 -0.06 2.35 6.98
N PHE A 75 -0.10 3.03 5.84
CA PHE A 75 0.93 2.89 4.83
C PHE A 75 1.31 4.22 4.24
N GLU A 76 2.55 4.32 3.80
CA GLU A 76 3.06 5.49 3.10
C GLU A 76 4.07 5.11 2.03
N MET A 77 4.22 5.97 1.04
CA MET A 77 5.30 5.88 0.07
C MET A 77 6.51 6.59 0.64
N THR A 78 7.59 5.85 0.91
CA THR A 78 8.80 6.36 1.56
C THR A 78 9.86 6.81 0.56
N GLY A 79 9.89 6.22 -0.63
CA GLY A 79 10.90 6.54 -1.61
C GLY A 79 10.54 6.21 -3.04
N MET A 80 11.34 6.76 -3.95
CA MET A 80 11.30 6.47 -5.37
C MET A 80 12.74 6.42 -5.90
N LEU A 81 13.17 5.23 -6.34
CA LEU A 81 14.52 4.98 -6.83
C LEU A 81 14.51 4.64 -8.30
N TYR A 82 15.38 5.29 -9.08
CA TYR A 82 15.60 4.94 -10.48
C TYR A 82 16.33 3.58 -10.57
N ASP A 83 15.85 2.71 -11.47
CA ASP A 83 16.46 1.41 -11.70
C ASP A 83 17.28 1.41 -13.00
N PRO A 84 18.61 1.54 -12.93
CA PRO A 84 19.46 1.57 -14.11
C PRO A 84 19.54 0.21 -14.81
N THR A 85 19.25 -0.90 -14.15
CA THR A 85 19.34 -2.25 -14.73
C THR A 85 18.24 -2.50 -15.76
N ARG A 86 17.08 -1.87 -15.59
CA ARG A 86 15.93 -1.94 -16.51
C ARG A 86 15.86 -0.80 -17.49
N LYS A 87 16.93 0.00 -17.62
CA LYS A 87 17.01 1.14 -18.54
C LYS A 87 16.79 0.68 -19.98
N GLN A 88 15.85 1.33 -20.66
CA GLN A 88 15.63 1.15 -22.09
C GLN A 88 16.10 2.39 -22.87
N SER A 89 16.26 2.24 -24.18
CA SER A 89 16.66 3.36 -25.03
C SER A 89 15.62 4.48 -25.01
N PRO A 90 16.02 5.75 -24.80
CA PRO A 90 15.08 6.88 -24.75
C PRO A 90 14.43 7.17 -26.13
N VAL A 91 14.97 6.61 -27.20
CA VAL A 91 14.45 6.77 -28.57
C VAL A 91 13.37 5.72 -28.90
N GLN A 92 13.27 4.67 -28.09
CA GLN A 92 12.31 3.59 -28.31
C GLN A 92 10.88 4.06 -28.01
N TYR A 93 9.95 3.73 -28.89
CA TYR A 93 8.54 4.05 -28.75
C TYR A 93 7.67 2.89 -29.20
N CYS A 94 6.47 2.82 -28.66
CA CYS A 94 5.42 1.92 -29.09
C CYS A 94 4.34 2.72 -29.82
N LEU A 95 3.83 2.16 -30.93
CA LEU A 95 2.65 2.67 -31.61
C LEU A 95 1.43 1.98 -31.05
N THR A 96 0.47 2.74 -30.57
CA THR A 96 -0.79 2.24 -30.02
C THR A 96 -1.93 2.80 -30.86
N GLU A 97 -2.88 1.96 -31.22
CA GLU A 97 -4.11 2.39 -31.89
C GLU A 97 -4.99 3.15 -30.90
N GLU A 98 -5.37 4.36 -31.24
CA GLU A 98 -6.34 5.15 -30.49
C GLU A 98 -7.66 5.12 -31.24
N ASN A 99 -8.66 4.42 -30.70
CA ASN A 99 -10.07 4.38 -31.10
C ASN A 99 -10.43 5.11 -32.41
N ASN A 100 -10.05 4.57 -33.58
CA ASN A 100 -10.32 5.09 -34.92
C ASN A 100 -9.71 6.44 -35.29
N GLU A 101 -8.87 7.08 -34.48
CA GLU A 101 -8.27 8.41 -34.77
C GLU A 101 -6.80 8.34 -35.24
N GLY A 102 -6.23 7.14 -35.38
CA GLY A 102 -4.87 6.97 -35.88
C GLY A 102 -3.91 6.34 -34.86
N LEU A 103 -2.63 6.31 -35.22
CA LEU A 103 -1.56 5.73 -34.40
C LEU A 103 -0.99 6.77 -33.45
N LYS A 104 -1.14 6.53 -32.13
CA LYS A 104 -0.51 7.35 -31.09
C LYS A 104 0.88 6.81 -30.74
N LYS A 105 1.86 7.68 -30.79
CA LYS A 105 3.24 7.38 -30.42
C LYS A 105 3.40 7.52 -28.89
N THR A 106 3.68 6.41 -28.21
CA THR A 106 3.95 6.40 -26.77
C THR A 106 5.39 6.01 -26.51
N TYR A 107 6.15 6.84 -25.80
CA TYR A 107 7.52 6.53 -25.44
C TYR A 107 7.55 5.44 -24.34
N VAL A 108 8.64 4.66 -24.37
CA VAL A 108 8.85 3.62 -23.36
C VAL A 108 8.98 4.26 -21.98
N PRO A 109 8.28 3.72 -20.96
CA PRO A 109 8.31 4.28 -19.61
C PRO A 109 9.68 4.12 -18.96
N VAL A 110 10.05 5.12 -18.17
CA VAL A 110 11.27 5.09 -17.36
C VAL A 110 11.07 4.19 -16.15
N PRO A 111 11.99 3.24 -15.87
CA PRO A 111 11.86 2.30 -14.75
C PRO A 111 12.21 2.97 -13.42
N TYR A 112 11.27 2.97 -12.50
CA TYR A 112 11.44 3.39 -11.10
C TYR A 112 10.93 2.31 -10.16
N ASN A 113 11.63 2.11 -9.06
CA ASN A 113 11.16 1.34 -7.93
C ASN A 113 10.51 2.29 -6.94
N LEU A 114 9.27 1.98 -6.55
CA LEU A 114 8.54 2.72 -5.51
C LEU A 114 8.64 1.95 -4.21
N GLU A 115 9.07 2.62 -3.17
CA GLU A 115 9.19 2.04 -1.83
C GLU A 115 7.97 2.41 -1.01
N PHE A 116 7.36 1.40 -0.39
CA PHE A 116 6.21 1.55 0.49
C PHE A 116 6.53 0.94 1.85
N GLU A 117 6.07 1.59 2.89
CA GLU A 117 6.09 1.07 4.24
C GLU A 117 4.66 0.79 4.69
N LEU A 118 4.40 -0.43 5.17
CA LEU A 118 3.13 -0.83 5.75
C LEU A 118 3.31 -1.05 7.25
N ASN A 119 2.57 -0.31 8.05
CA ASN A 119 2.61 -0.37 9.50
C ASN A 119 1.32 -0.95 10.06
N VAL A 120 1.43 -1.95 10.92
CA VAL A 120 0.33 -2.53 11.67
C VAL A 120 0.31 -1.92 13.06
N LEU A 121 -0.78 -1.27 13.42
CA LEU A 121 -1.02 -0.66 14.73
C LEU A 121 -2.10 -1.46 15.44
N SER A 122 -1.75 -2.18 16.50
CA SER A 122 -2.69 -2.97 17.30
C SER A 122 -2.50 -2.73 18.79
N LYS A 123 -3.51 -3.06 19.58
CA LYS A 123 -3.45 -2.99 21.03
C LYS A 123 -2.86 -4.28 21.64
N THR A 124 -3.12 -5.43 21.01
CA THR A 124 -2.67 -6.75 21.47
C THR A 124 -1.73 -7.36 20.44
N GLN A 125 -0.81 -8.20 20.90
CA GLN A 125 0.10 -8.92 20.03
C GLN A 125 -0.64 -9.94 19.16
N ASP A 126 -1.66 -10.58 19.71
CA ASP A 126 -2.49 -11.57 18.99
C ASP A 126 -3.17 -10.95 17.75
N ASP A 127 -3.79 -9.77 17.90
CA ASP A 127 -4.38 -9.05 16.77
C ASP A 127 -3.34 -8.73 15.69
N CYS A 128 -2.10 -8.40 16.11
CA CYS A 128 -1.01 -8.12 15.18
C CYS A 128 -0.59 -9.39 14.41
N LEU A 129 -0.44 -10.51 15.10
CA LEU A 129 -0.07 -11.79 14.49
C LEU A 129 -1.13 -12.27 13.49
N GLN A 130 -2.42 -12.16 13.85
CA GLN A 130 -3.52 -12.50 12.96
C GLN A 130 -3.47 -11.68 11.64
N ILE A 131 -3.11 -10.39 11.72
CA ILE A 131 -2.98 -9.53 10.54
C ILE A 131 -1.77 -9.96 9.70
N VAL A 132 -0.61 -10.18 10.33
CA VAL A 132 0.62 -10.56 9.64
C VAL A 132 0.47 -11.92 8.95
N GLU A 133 -0.14 -12.90 9.60
CA GLU A 133 -0.42 -14.22 9.03
C GLU A 133 -1.36 -14.19 7.81
N GLN A 134 -2.20 -13.17 7.70
CA GLN A 134 -3.03 -12.98 6.52
C GLN A 134 -2.27 -12.34 5.35
N ILE A 135 -1.20 -11.57 5.63
CA ILE A 135 -0.44 -10.83 4.61
C ILE A 135 0.70 -11.68 4.04
N VAL A 136 1.52 -12.26 4.91
CA VAL A 136 2.80 -12.91 4.53
C VAL A 136 2.63 -14.03 3.50
N PRO A 137 1.63 -14.91 3.56
CA PRO A 137 1.51 -16.03 2.61
C PRO A 137 1.29 -15.62 1.15
N TYR A 138 0.81 -14.40 0.90
CA TYR A 138 0.63 -13.90 -0.47
C TYR A 138 1.94 -13.53 -1.18
N PHE A 139 3.03 -13.35 -0.41
CA PHE A 139 4.32 -12.94 -0.94
C PHE A 139 5.30 -14.15 -0.99
N GLN A 140 5.28 -14.88 -2.12
CA GLN A 140 6.13 -16.06 -2.34
C GLN A 140 6.92 -15.96 -3.67
N PRO A 141 8.00 -15.26 -3.78
CA PRO A 141 8.53 -14.13 -3.02
C PRO A 141 7.89 -12.79 -3.40
N SER A 142 7.06 -12.74 -4.45
CA SER A 142 6.45 -11.52 -4.97
C SER A 142 4.97 -11.71 -5.22
N PHE A 143 4.24 -10.62 -5.11
CA PHE A 143 2.84 -10.52 -5.53
C PHE A 143 2.74 -9.64 -6.79
N ASN A 144 2.10 -10.12 -7.84
CA ASN A 144 1.95 -9.36 -9.09
C ASN A 144 0.61 -8.63 -9.09
N LEU A 145 0.69 -7.29 -9.14
CA LEU A 145 -0.47 -6.42 -9.25
C LEU A 145 -0.63 -5.93 -10.68
N SER A 146 -1.69 -6.33 -11.35
CA SER A 146 -2.02 -5.83 -12.70
C SER A 146 -2.67 -4.46 -12.63
N MET A 147 -2.00 -3.46 -13.19
CA MET A 147 -2.47 -2.08 -13.21
C MET A 147 -2.56 -1.51 -14.61
N LYS A 148 -3.59 -0.71 -14.84
CA LYS A 148 -3.73 0.10 -16.05
C LYS A 148 -2.96 1.42 -15.85
N LEU A 149 -1.75 1.50 -16.40
CA LEU A 149 -0.87 2.65 -16.20
C LEU A 149 -1.31 3.86 -17.01
N VAL A 150 -1.62 3.65 -18.30
CA VAL A 150 -2.05 4.72 -19.22
C VAL A 150 -3.45 4.37 -19.71
N ASP A 151 -4.42 5.19 -19.35
CA ASP A 151 -5.83 4.93 -19.68
C ASP A 151 -6.09 5.10 -21.18
N GLU A 152 -5.50 6.13 -21.79
CA GLU A 152 -5.65 6.45 -23.20
C GLU A 152 -5.11 5.34 -24.12
N ALA A 153 -3.99 4.73 -23.76
CA ALA A 153 -3.35 3.68 -24.54
C ALA A 153 -3.77 2.25 -24.13
N ASN A 154 -4.69 2.10 -23.19
CA ASN A 154 -5.11 0.82 -22.60
C ASN A 154 -3.95 -0.10 -22.17
N ILE A 155 -2.81 0.49 -21.82
CA ILE A 155 -1.60 -0.26 -21.45
C ILE A 155 -1.78 -0.78 -20.02
N ARG A 156 -1.91 -2.11 -19.90
CA ARG A 156 -1.85 -2.82 -18.62
C ARG A 156 -0.45 -3.35 -18.41
N ARG A 157 0.04 -3.26 -17.19
CA ARG A 157 1.31 -3.87 -16.78
C ARG A 157 1.15 -4.55 -15.43
N ASP A 158 1.83 -5.67 -15.31
CA ASP A 158 1.97 -6.38 -14.06
C ASP A 158 3.17 -5.80 -13.31
N ILE A 159 2.89 -5.30 -12.12
CA ILE A 159 3.89 -4.68 -11.26
C ILE A 159 4.16 -5.66 -10.12
N PRO A 160 5.38 -6.22 -10.03
CA PRO A 160 5.74 -7.09 -8.93
C PRO A 160 5.92 -6.26 -7.65
N ILE A 161 5.29 -6.69 -6.57
CA ILE A 161 5.47 -6.16 -5.23
C ILE A 161 6.29 -7.18 -4.46
N ILE A 162 7.47 -6.77 -4.01
CA ILE A 162 8.43 -7.64 -3.33
C ILE A 162 8.66 -7.06 -1.94
N PRO A 163 8.42 -7.82 -0.87
CA PRO A 163 8.79 -7.41 0.46
C PRO A 163 10.30 -7.45 0.62
N VAL A 164 10.91 -6.32 0.99
CA VAL A 164 12.37 -6.20 1.16
C VAL A 164 12.79 -6.53 2.57
N SER A 165 12.01 -6.14 3.58
CA SER A 165 12.28 -6.44 4.98
C SER A 165 10.99 -6.49 5.80
N TYR A 166 11.02 -7.34 6.82
CA TYR A 166 10.00 -7.39 7.87
C TYR A 166 10.64 -6.92 9.17
N THR A 167 10.30 -5.71 9.62
CA THR A 167 10.75 -5.23 10.93
C THR A 167 9.73 -5.65 11.97
N HIS A 168 10.21 -6.24 13.08
CA HIS A 168 9.36 -6.64 14.19
C HIS A 168 8.81 -5.39 14.86
N LEU A 169 7.48 -5.25 14.89
CA LEU A 169 6.80 -4.18 15.59
C LEU A 169 6.75 -4.50 17.08
N THR A 170 7.71 -3.97 17.83
CA THR A 170 7.53 -3.83 19.27
C THR A 170 6.62 -2.64 19.51
N LEU A 171 5.38 -2.90 19.94
CA LEU A 171 4.53 -1.87 20.50
C LEU A 171 5.22 -1.28 21.72
N PRO A 172 5.30 0.06 21.87
CA PRO A 172 5.61 0.62 23.17
C PRO A 172 4.52 0.14 24.13
N THR A 173 4.89 -0.70 25.08
CA THR A 173 4.04 -1.06 26.19
C THR A 173 3.86 0.20 26.99
N ILE A 174 2.75 0.89 26.84
CA ILE A 174 2.36 1.96 27.74
C ILE A 174 1.90 1.23 29.01
N LEU A 175 2.81 1.07 29.95
CA LEU A 175 2.46 0.76 31.32
C LEU A 175 1.68 1.96 31.86
N LEU A 176 0.37 1.80 31.92
CA LEU A 176 -0.48 2.64 32.74
C LEU A 176 -0.22 2.20 34.21
N VAL A 177 0.49 3.01 34.93
CA VAL A 177 0.52 3.00 36.39
C VAL A 177 -0.68 3.78 36.89
#